data_a247f67cfea38189584223947c81c78e
#
_entry.id   a247f67cfea38189584223947c81c78e
#
_cell.length_a   1.000
_cell.length_b   1.000
_cell.length_c   1.000
_cell.angle_alpha   90.00
_cell.angle_beta   90.00
_cell.angle_gamma   90.00
#
_symmetry.space_group_name_H-M   'P 1'
#
loop_
_entity.id
_entity.type
_entity.pdbx_description
1 polymer ?
#
loop_
_entity_poly.entity_id
_entity_poly.type
_entity_poly.pdbx_seq_one_letter_code
_entity_poly.pdbx_strand_id
1 'polypeptide(L)'
;MQQITVPLFKCSWGYNSGLSNPISGYTPGFTSDKDWVDAAPLEKEAFDYFLHNAGSPNDVIDGGIIVFAAGNEYAAMAGYPGAYPDYISVAALAADGTPSCYSNYAMGVSIAAPGGDSDYHQSSKGKIYSTLPPSANEDGGENSHYGYMEGTSQACPHTY
;
A
#
# COMPACT_ATOMS: atom_id res chain seq x y z
N MET A 1 24.87 -20.42 5.12
CA MET A 1 24.23 -19.11 5.30
C MET A 1 22.85 -19.38 5.89
N GLN A 2 22.59 -18.94 7.12
CA GLN A 2 21.31 -19.18 7.79
C GLN A 2 20.29 -18.22 7.16
N GLN A 3 19.16 -18.73 6.69
CA GLN A 3 18.11 -17.90 6.10
C GLN A 3 17.44 -17.11 7.21
N ILE A 4 17.53 -15.78 7.13
CA ILE A 4 16.83 -14.88 8.05
C ILE A 4 15.36 -14.81 7.59
N THR A 5 14.44 -15.23 8.43
CA THR A 5 13.00 -15.14 8.17
C THR A 5 12.41 -14.08 9.11
N VAL A 6 11.84 -13.02 8.55
CA VAL A 6 11.17 -11.96 9.29
C VAL A 6 9.67 -12.05 9.00
N PRO A 7 8.79 -12.11 10.02
CA PRO A 7 7.35 -12.06 9.81
C PRO A 7 6.95 -10.71 9.20
N LEU A 8 6.35 -10.75 8.01
CA LEU A 8 5.98 -9.57 7.25
C LEU A 8 4.51 -9.65 6.86
N PHE A 9 3.72 -8.66 7.25
CA PHE A 9 2.31 -8.54 6.92
C PHE A 9 2.10 -7.38 5.93
N LYS A 10 1.80 -7.71 4.68
CA LYS A 10 1.60 -6.73 3.60
C LYS A 10 0.12 -6.51 3.34
N CYS A 11 -0.29 -5.26 3.44
CA CYS A 11 -1.67 -4.80 3.34
C CYS A 11 -1.83 -3.86 2.14
N SER A 12 -2.23 -4.40 0.99
CA SER A 12 -2.52 -3.59 -0.21
C SER A 12 -3.90 -2.94 -0.14
N TRP A 13 -4.27 -2.38 1.01
CA TRP A 13 -5.53 -1.71 1.28
C TRP A 13 -5.35 -0.63 2.36
N GLY A 14 -6.38 0.18 2.56
CA GLY A 14 -6.45 1.21 3.60
C GLY A 14 -7.70 2.06 3.43
N TYR A 15 -7.91 2.99 4.35
CA TYR A 15 -8.90 4.06 4.21
C TYR A 15 -8.32 5.17 3.34
N ASN A 16 -9.17 5.94 2.68
CA ASN A 16 -8.72 7.14 1.99
C ASN A 16 -7.96 8.07 2.94
N SER A 17 -7.04 8.85 2.41
CA SER A 17 -6.37 9.88 3.18
C SER A 17 -7.37 10.87 3.79
N GLY A 18 -7.11 11.35 4.99
CA GLY A 18 -7.87 12.46 5.59
C GLY A 18 -7.75 13.77 4.82
N LEU A 19 -6.72 13.91 3.97
CA LEU A 19 -6.52 15.05 3.08
C LEU A 19 -7.00 14.80 1.64
N SER A 20 -7.78 13.74 1.40
CA SER A 20 -8.38 13.47 0.08
C SER A 20 -9.28 14.61 -0.35
N ASN A 21 -9.24 14.92 -1.65
CA ASN A 21 -10.04 16.01 -2.21
C ASN A 21 -11.46 15.54 -2.56
N PRO A 22 -12.51 16.04 -1.88
CA PRO A 22 -13.89 15.67 -2.18
C PRO A 22 -14.36 16.09 -3.59
N ILE A 23 -13.75 17.12 -4.17
CA ILE A 23 -14.07 17.58 -5.54
C ILE A 23 -13.64 16.54 -6.56
N SER A 24 -12.59 15.76 -6.27
CA SER A 24 -12.14 14.65 -7.10
C SER A 24 -12.93 13.35 -6.85
N GLY A 25 -14.00 13.39 -6.07
CA GLY A 25 -14.89 12.26 -5.82
C GLY A 25 -14.47 11.36 -4.66
N TYR A 26 -13.41 11.70 -3.92
CA TYR A 26 -12.98 10.94 -2.76
C TYR A 26 -13.64 11.43 -1.47
N THR A 27 -14.09 10.50 -0.65
CA THR A 27 -14.51 10.83 0.72
C THR A 27 -13.26 10.84 1.61
N PRO A 28 -12.95 11.96 2.29
CA PRO A 28 -11.84 12.00 3.24
C PRO A 28 -11.98 10.95 4.34
N GLY A 29 -10.88 10.29 4.65
CA GLY A 29 -10.78 9.35 5.75
C GLY A 29 -10.29 10.02 7.05
N PHE A 30 -9.48 9.31 7.83
CA PHE A 30 -8.97 9.79 9.11
C PHE A 30 -7.84 10.80 8.92
N THR A 31 -7.79 11.81 9.81
CA THR A 31 -6.78 12.88 9.80
C THR A 31 -5.75 12.74 10.92
N SER A 32 -6.00 11.87 11.90
CA SER A 32 -5.11 11.65 13.03
C SER A 32 -5.12 10.19 13.50
N ASP A 33 -4.04 9.79 14.17
CA ASP A 33 -3.92 8.49 14.83
C ASP A 33 -5.10 8.23 15.77
N LYS A 34 -5.47 9.24 16.53
CA LYS A 34 -6.58 9.15 17.48
C LYS A 34 -7.90 8.86 16.81
N ASP A 35 -8.21 9.54 15.70
CA ASP A 35 -9.49 9.35 15.00
C ASP A 35 -9.61 7.92 14.47
N TRP A 36 -8.51 7.38 13.89
CA TRP A 36 -8.51 6.01 13.40
C TRP A 36 -8.62 5.01 14.55
N VAL A 37 -7.82 5.15 15.61
CA VAL A 37 -7.83 4.23 16.75
C VAL A 37 -9.19 4.21 17.45
N ASP A 38 -9.82 5.35 17.62
CA ASP A 38 -11.15 5.45 18.23
C ASP A 38 -12.24 4.79 17.35
N ALA A 39 -12.12 4.91 16.02
CA ALA A 39 -13.09 4.35 15.08
C ALA A 39 -12.88 2.86 14.81
N ALA A 40 -11.64 2.36 14.87
CA ALA A 40 -11.28 0.98 14.51
C ALA A 40 -10.37 0.33 15.59
N PRO A 41 -10.80 0.26 16.87
CA PRO A 41 -9.95 -0.22 17.95
C PRO A 41 -9.54 -1.69 17.78
N LEU A 42 -10.40 -2.54 17.21
CA LEU A 42 -10.08 -3.95 16.96
C LEU A 42 -9.02 -4.14 15.87
N GLU A 43 -9.02 -3.27 14.86
CA GLU A 43 -7.92 -3.28 13.85
C GLU A 43 -6.59 -2.95 14.53
N LYS A 44 -6.57 -1.89 15.32
CA LYS A 44 -5.36 -1.47 16.04
C LYS A 44 -4.85 -2.57 16.96
N GLU A 45 -5.74 -3.21 17.74
CA GLU A 45 -5.38 -4.32 18.64
C GLU A 45 -4.80 -5.52 17.87
N ALA A 46 -5.38 -5.88 16.73
CA ALA A 46 -4.90 -6.99 15.91
C ALA A 46 -3.51 -6.70 15.32
N PHE A 47 -3.28 -5.49 14.85
CA PHE A 47 -1.96 -5.08 14.36
C PHE A 47 -0.92 -5.01 15.47
N ASP A 48 -1.27 -4.47 16.64
CA ASP A 48 -0.38 -4.45 17.80
C ASP A 48 0.02 -5.86 18.24
N TYR A 49 -0.96 -6.77 18.25
CA TYR A 49 -0.67 -8.16 18.54
C TYR A 49 0.36 -8.75 17.57
N PHE A 50 0.23 -8.52 16.27
CA PHE A 50 1.18 -8.99 15.27
C PHE A 50 2.56 -8.32 15.44
N LEU A 51 2.61 -7.00 15.60
CA LEU A 51 3.84 -6.25 15.81
C LEU A 51 4.68 -6.78 16.98
N HIS A 52 4.02 -7.17 18.08
CA HIS A 52 4.71 -7.54 19.32
C HIS A 52 4.89 -9.05 19.52
N ASN A 53 4.14 -9.89 18.78
CA ASN A 53 4.10 -11.33 19.06
C ASN A 53 4.46 -12.21 17.86
N ALA A 54 4.59 -11.66 16.66
CA ALA A 54 4.86 -12.48 15.48
C ALA A 54 6.23 -13.17 15.53
N GLY A 55 7.26 -12.47 16.03
CA GLY A 55 8.62 -13.00 16.27
C GLY A 55 9.25 -13.71 15.09
N SER A 56 10.58 -13.73 15.03
CA SER A 56 11.27 -14.61 14.07
C SER A 56 11.82 -15.86 14.78
N PRO A 57 11.85 -17.02 14.12
CA PRO A 57 12.32 -18.28 14.72
C PRO A 57 13.76 -18.24 15.24
N ASN A 58 14.54 -17.24 14.85
CA ASN A 58 15.96 -17.09 15.18
C ASN A 58 16.26 -15.81 15.98
N ASP A 59 15.28 -15.24 16.65
CA ASP A 59 15.39 -14.01 17.46
C ASP A 59 16.02 -12.83 16.70
N VAL A 60 15.76 -12.73 15.39
CA VAL A 60 16.26 -11.62 14.57
C VAL A 60 15.46 -10.34 14.86
N ILE A 61 14.15 -10.50 15.05
CA ILE A 61 13.24 -9.46 15.54
C ILE A 61 12.24 -10.06 16.52
N ASP A 62 11.87 -9.29 17.54
CA ASP A 62 10.95 -9.74 18.60
C ASP A 62 9.49 -9.74 18.15
N GLY A 63 9.15 -9.10 17.05
CA GLY A 63 7.79 -8.98 16.53
C GLY A 63 7.72 -9.10 15.01
N GLY A 64 6.65 -8.57 14.42
CA GLY A 64 6.45 -8.52 12.98
C GLY A 64 6.64 -7.12 12.38
N ILE A 65 6.68 -7.04 11.06
CA ILE A 65 6.68 -5.80 10.31
C ILE A 65 5.37 -5.70 9.54
N ILE A 66 4.71 -4.54 9.60
CA ILE A 66 3.46 -4.28 8.87
C ILE A 66 3.70 -3.23 7.80
N VAL A 67 3.26 -3.53 6.58
CA VAL A 67 3.44 -2.67 5.42
C VAL A 67 2.08 -2.40 4.78
N PHE A 68 1.76 -1.13 4.53
CA PHE A 68 0.52 -0.69 3.90
C PHE A 68 0.75 0.05 2.59
N ALA A 69 -0.24 0.00 1.71
CA ALA A 69 -0.35 0.92 0.58
C ALA A 69 -0.67 2.33 1.09
N ALA A 70 -0.03 3.38 0.53
CA ALA A 70 -0.21 4.76 0.98
C ALA A 70 -1.57 5.36 0.56
N GLY A 71 -2.22 4.81 -0.48
CA GLY A 71 -3.46 5.33 -1.06
C GLY A 71 -3.25 5.99 -2.42
N ASN A 72 -4.36 6.21 -3.16
CA ASN A 72 -4.35 6.59 -4.57
C ASN A 72 -5.15 7.87 -4.85
N GLU A 73 -5.25 8.77 -3.89
CA GLU A 73 -6.07 9.98 -3.95
C GLU A 73 -5.27 11.25 -4.29
N TYR A 74 -3.96 11.10 -4.60
CA TYR A 74 -3.03 12.23 -4.79
C TYR A 74 -3.07 13.20 -3.59
N ALA A 75 -3.13 12.67 -2.40
CA ALA A 75 -3.22 13.43 -1.16
C ALA A 75 -1.83 13.59 -0.50
N ALA A 76 -1.62 14.72 0.19
CA ALA A 76 -0.37 15.02 0.91
C ALA A 76 -0.24 14.27 2.25
N MET A 77 -0.90 13.13 2.36
CA MET A 77 -0.89 12.27 3.54
C MET A 77 -1.24 10.84 3.11
N ALA A 78 -0.56 9.84 3.67
CA ALA A 78 -0.98 8.44 3.53
C ALA A 78 -2.36 8.20 4.16
N GLY A 79 -3.09 7.22 3.65
CA GLY A 79 -4.31 6.72 4.29
C GLY A 79 -4.00 5.86 5.52
N TYR A 80 -4.92 5.83 6.50
CA TYR A 80 -4.83 4.90 7.61
C TYR A 80 -5.26 3.48 7.15
N PRO A 81 -4.72 2.43 7.77
CA PRO A 81 -3.75 2.39 8.89
C PRO A 81 -2.32 2.77 8.51
N GLY A 82 -1.97 2.85 7.19
CA GLY A 82 -0.61 3.05 6.71
C GLY A 82 0.09 4.32 7.24
N ALA A 83 -0.69 5.38 7.54
CA ALA A 83 -0.15 6.61 8.12
C ALA A 83 0.28 6.49 9.58
N TYR A 84 -0.06 5.39 10.26
CA TYR A 84 0.29 5.20 11.67
C TYR A 84 1.81 4.98 11.82
N PRO A 85 2.48 5.63 12.80
CA PRO A 85 3.94 5.67 12.87
C PRO A 85 4.66 4.33 12.97
N ASP A 86 4.00 3.30 13.51
CA ASP A 86 4.60 1.97 13.70
C ASP A 86 4.54 1.09 12.44
N TYR A 87 3.90 1.57 11.35
CA TYR A 87 3.77 0.84 10.11
C TYR A 87 4.57 1.48 8.97
N ILE A 88 4.90 0.67 7.98
CA ILE A 88 5.56 1.15 6.76
C ILE A 88 4.49 1.45 5.72
N SER A 89 4.42 2.70 5.26
CA SER A 89 3.53 3.12 4.19
C SER A 89 4.28 3.28 2.87
N VAL A 90 3.75 2.71 1.80
CA VAL A 90 4.41 2.61 0.49
C VAL A 90 3.69 3.43 -0.55
N ALA A 91 4.35 4.47 -1.06
CA ALA A 91 3.93 5.23 -2.23
C ALA A 91 4.28 4.51 -3.54
N ALA A 92 3.63 4.90 -4.64
CA ALA A 92 3.84 4.32 -5.96
C ALA A 92 4.78 5.17 -6.82
N LEU A 93 5.66 4.47 -7.55
CA LEU A 93 6.52 5.04 -8.60
C LEU A 93 6.09 4.53 -9.97
N ALA A 94 6.16 5.41 -10.95
CA ALA A 94 6.05 5.09 -12.36
C ALA A 94 7.32 4.39 -12.88
N ALA A 95 7.27 3.89 -14.12
CA ALA A 95 8.36 3.13 -14.73
C ALA A 95 9.68 3.91 -14.88
N ASP A 96 9.64 5.23 -14.89
CA ASP A 96 10.81 6.12 -14.98
C ASP A 96 11.35 6.53 -13.59
N GLY A 97 10.76 6.04 -12.50
CA GLY A 97 11.13 6.36 -11.13
C GLY A 97 10.54 7.67 -10.60
N THR A 98 9.67 8.34 -11.34
CA THR A 98 8.91 9.49 -10.82
C THR A 98 7.73 9.03 -9.97
N PRO A 99 7.22 9.85 -9.03
CA PRO A 99 6.00 9.52 -8.32
C PRO A 99 4.82 9.33 -9.28
N SER A 100 4.05 8.27 -9.10
CA SER A 100 2.83 8.05 -9.89
C SER A 100 1.80 9.15 -9.61
N CYS A 101 1.08 9.58 -10.66
CA CYS A 101 0.18 10.75 -10.60
C CYS A 101 -0.95 10.64 -9.58
N TYR A 102 -1.33 9.44 -9.22
CA TYR A 102 -2.37 9.13 -8.22
C TYR A 102 -1.83 8.95 -6.81
N SER A 103 -0.51 8.69 -6.64
CA SER A 103 0.04 8.25 -5.35
C SER A 103 -0.12 9.29 -4.26
N ASN A 104 -0.54 8.87 -3.07
CA ASN A 104 -0.40 9.68 -1.88
C ASN A 104 1.07 9.90 -1.54
N TYR A 105 1.40 11.05 -0.92
CA TYR A 105 2.76 11.52 -0.68
C TYR A 105 2.87 12.27 0.66
N ALA A 106 4.08 12.65 1.05
CA ALA A 106 4.41 13.43 2.24
C ALA A 106 4.07 12.73 3.56
N MET A 107 3.09 13.22 4.34
CA MET A 107 2.86 12.76 5.72
C MET A 107 2.49 11.28 5.79
N GLY A 108 3.16 10.55 6.68
CA GLY A 108 2.91 9.13 6.93
C GLY A 108 3.44 8.18 5.84
N VAL A 109 3.99 8.69 4.72
CA VAL A 109 4.66 7.86 3.72
C VAL A 109 6.08 7.55 4.17
N SER A 110 6.45 6.26 4.18
CA SER A 110 7.77 5.80 4.64
C SER A 110 8.75 5.58 3.50
N ILE A 111 8.30 4.93 2.42
CA ILE A 111 9.10 4.55 1.25
C ILE A 111 8.25 4.60 -0.01
N ALA A 112 8.89 4.41 -1.17
CA ALA A 112 8.22 4.27 -2.45
C ALA A 112 8.73 3.03 -3.20
N ALA A 113 7.85 2.40 -3.99
CA ALA A 113 8.17 1.22 -4.78
C ALA A 113 7.43 1.26 -6.13
N PRO A 114 7.81 0.43 -7.13
CA PRO A 114 7.11 0.38 -8.41
C PRO A 114 5.61 0.06 -8.24
N GLY A 115 4.75 0.98 -8.64
CA GLY A 115 3.29 0.84 -8.62
C GLY A 115 2.63 1.04 -9.98
N GLY A 116 3.41 1.56 -10.95
CA GLY A 116 2.97 1.85 -12.31
C GLY A 116 2.26 3.19 -12.43
N ASP A 117 2.16 3.68 -13.66
CA ASP A 117 1.42 4.89 -14.02
C ASP A 117 1.12 4.87 -15.52
N SER A 118 -0.13 4.59 -15.90
CA SER A 118 -0.54 4.55 -17.30
C SER A 118 -0.89 5.93 -17.85
N ASP A 119 -1.22 6.88 -17.01
CA ASP A 119 -1.58 8.24 -17.44
C ASP A 119 -0.33 8.97 -17.92
N TYR A 120 0.78 8.81 -17.23
CA TYR A 120 2.05 9.41 -17.61
C TYR A 120 2.65 8.78 -18.88
N HIS A 121 2.63 7.45 -18.98
CA HIS A 121 3.20 6.71 -20.11
C HIS A 121 2.18 6.40 -21.21
N GLN A 122 0.90 6.69 -21.01
CA GLN A 122 -0.22 6.45 -21.92
C GLN A 122 -0.22 5.03 -22.53
N SER A 123 0.12 4.04 -21.71
CA SER A 123 0.26 2.66 -22.13
C SER A 123 0.07 1.70 -20.96
N SER A 124 -0.61 0.57 -21.20
CA SER A 124 -0.68 -0.54 -20.23
C SER A 124 0.70 -1.03 -19.78
N LYS A 125 1.73 -0.88 -20.61
CA LYS A 125 3.12 -1.20 -20.24
C LYS A 125 3.72 -0.30 -19.18
N GLY A 126 3.11 0.84 -18.87
CA GLY A 126 3.45 1.68 -17.73
C GLY A 126 2.97 1.11 -16.38
N LYS A 127 2.09 0.09 -16.42
CA LYS A 127 1.52 -0.57 -15.24
C LYS A 127 2.36 -1.78 -14.79
N ILE A 128 2.01 -2.34 -13.65
CA ILE A 128 2.62 -3.57 -13.11
C ILE A 128 1.92 -4.78 -13.74
N TYR A 129 2.72 -5.66 -14.36
CA TYR A 129 2.24 -6.91 -14.97
C TYR A 129 2.31 -8.05 -13.94
N SER A 130 1.19 -8.69 -13.67
CA SER A 130 1.11 -9.79 -12.70
C SER A 130 -0.08 -10.71 -12.98
N THR A 131 -0.26 -11.72 -12.11
CA THR A 131 -1.42 -12.61 -12.16
C THR A 131 -2.69 -11.87 -11.76
N LEU A 132 -3.74 -12.04 -12.55
CA LEU A 132 -5.08 -11.50 -12.29
C LEU A 132 -6.13 -12.58 -12.52
N PRO A 133 -7.24 -12.58 -11.75
CA PRO A 133 -8.40 -13.40 -12.11
C PRO A 133 -8.96 -12.91 -13.47
N PRO A 134 -9.44 -13.80 -14.35
CA PRO A 134 -9.96 -13.41 -15.65
C PRO A 134 -11.07 -12.34 -15.58
N SER A 135 -11.87 -12.36 -14.52
CA SER A 135 -12.93 -11.37 -14.27
C SER A 135 -12.44 -9.95 -13.96
N ALA A 136 -11.16 -9.79 -13.60
CA ALA A 136 -10.56 -8.49 -13.28
C ALA A 136 -9.56 -8.03 -14.38
N ASN A 137 -9.44 -8.78 -15.47
CA ASN A 137 -8.46 -8.52 -16.52
C ASN A 137 -9.10 -7.82 -17.72
N GLU A 138 -9.11 -6.49 -17.67
CA GLU A 138 -9.66 -5.67 -18.77
C GLU A 138 -8.79 -5.71 -20.04
N ASP A 139 -7.48 -5.90 -19.89
CA ASP A 139 -6.50 -5.83 -20.99
C ASP A 139 -6.10 -7.19 -21.57
N GLY A 140 -6.46 -8.30 -20.95
CA GLY A 140 -5.89 -9.63 -21.25
C GLY A 140 -6.79 -10.60 -22.01
N GLY A 141 -8.03 -10.23 -22.33
CA GLY A 141 -9.02 -11.11 -22.95
C GLY A 141 -9.59 -12.19 -21.99
N GLU A 142 -10.68 -12.84 -22.40
CA GLU A 142 -11.55 -13.68 -21.54
C GLU A 142 -10.86 -14.89 -20.86
N ASN A 143 -9.65 -15.26 -21.25
CA ASN A 143 -8.93 -16.43 -20.71
C ASN A 143 -7.53 -16.10 -20.17
N SER A 144 -7.15 -14.84 -20.05
CA SER A 144 -5.85 -14.48 -19.53
C SER A 144 -5.86 -14.39 -18.01
N HIS A 145 -4.97 -15.14 -17.37
CA HIS A 145 -4.69 -15.06 -15.93
C HIS A 145 -3.58 -14.06 -15.59
N TYR A 146 -3.14 -13.26 -16.55
CA TYR A 146 -2.12 -12.24 -16.42
C TYR A 146 -2.61 -10.92 -17.01
N GLY A 147 -2.35 -9.83 -16.35
CA GLY A 147 -2.74 -8.51 -16.82
C GLY A 147 -1.98 -7.39 -16.11
N TYR A 148 -2.36 -6.18 -16.42
CA TYR A 148 -1.72 -4.97 -15.96
C TYR A 148 -2.61 -4.24 -14.95
N MET A 149 -2.04 -3.85 -13.81
CA MET A 149 -2.68 -2.99 -12.81
C MET A 149 -1.71 -1.92 -12.32
N GLU A 150 -2.24 -0.84 -11.80
CA GLU A 150 -1.47 0.22 -11.16
C GLU A 150 -2.08 0.61 -9.83
N GLY A 151 -1.27 1.15 -8.93
CA GLY A 151 -1.70 1.59 -7.61
C GLY A 151 -0.61 1.44 -6.57
N THR A 152 -0.78 2.11 -5.44
CA THR A 152 0.01 1.85 -4.24
C THR A 152 -0.18 0.43 -3.71
N SER A 153 -1.31 -0.21 -4.07
CA SER A 153 -1.57 -1.64 -3.82
C SER A 153 -0.61 -2.57 -4.57
N GLN A 154 -0.13 -2.17 -5.76
CA GLN A 154 0.90 -2.88 -6.50
C GLN A 154 2.30 -2.54 -5.99
N ALA A 155 2.52 -1.32 -5.50
CA ALA A 155 3.79 -0.91 -4.90
C ALA A 155 4.08 -1.63 -3.57
N CYS A 156 3.08 -1.76 -2.70
CA CYS A 156 3.20 -2.37 -1.38
C CYS A 156 3.87 -3.77 -1.40
N PRO A 157 3.50 -4.74 -2.24
CA PRO A 157 4.15 -6.05 -2.29
C PRO A 157 5.58 -6.04 -2.84
N HIS A 158 6.04 -4.99 -3.53
CA HIS A 158 7.41 -4.87 -4.03
C HIS A 158 8.44 -4.48 -2.96
N THR A 159 8.01 -4.17 -1.75
CA THR A 159 8.94 -3.90 -0.63
C THR A 159 9.42 -5.21 -0.02
N TYR A 160 10.73 -5.44 -0.03
CA TYR A 160 11.40 -6.60 0.57
C TYR A 160 12.36 -6.13 1.65
#